data_1dea2cd8a850c7896816ea5ce97144cd
#
_entry.id   1dea2cd8a850c7896816ea5ce97144cd
#
_cell.length_a   1.000
_cell.length_b   1.000
_cell.length_c   1.000
_cell.angle_alpha   90.00
_cell.angle_beta   90.00
_cell.angle_gamma   90.00
#
_symmetry.space_group_name_H-M   'P 1'
#
loop_
_entity.id
_entity.type
_entity.pdbx_description
1 polymer ?
#
loop_
_entity_poly.entity_id
_entity_poly.type
_entity_poly.pdbx_seq_one_letter_code
_entity_poly.pdbx_strand_id
1 'polypeptide(L)'
;MKRRTTIAALSLALALFLSARPGSAQTGDRALSPEQIRALVARVVANQRRNDAALEEYERVERRQLRKRQSGASRDEDKTFRVVPTGAGTARVQIKERGQPVDAEFYRGQLRNVEQELVASLNPAEARQSQRVASAAKRSREHAEMLDAVGNAFRFTWLGREARNGRTLVKLHLEPSPDYRPTSRITSLLGAVRATAWLDEAAGQLVRIEAELTRDIPFGGGLLGKAYRGASLVMEQAEIAPGVWLPTRFDYNLTGRKFLFSFEVHELTEASHYRRIGPPREALLVIRRELGGTATSRSDR
;
A
#
# COMPACT_ATOMS: atom_id res chain seq x y z
N MET A 1 25.75 10.42 71.30
CA MET A 1 27.13 10.82 71.74
C MET A 1 27.98 11.05 70.50
N LYS A 2 28.54 12.25 70.43
CA LYS A 2 29.82 12.72 69.83
C LYS A 2 29.99 12.41 68.28
N ARG A 3 29.89 13.48 67.41
CA ARG A 3 30.92 14.48 67.04
C ARG A 3 32.16 13.81 66.40
N ARG A 4 32.68 14.20 65.22
CA ARG A 4 33.18 15.51 64.69
C ARG A 4 33.55 15.29 63.22
N THR A 5 33.12 16.12 62.32
CA THR A 5 33.85 17.18 61.60
C THR A 5 35.36 16.99 61.40
N THR A 6 35.80 17.01 60.12
CA THR A 6 36.91 17.88 59.72
C THR A 6 36.91 18.16 58.22
N ILE A 7 37.22 19.36 57.91
CA ILE A 7 37.26 20.19 56.72
C ILE A 7 38.65 20.14 56.05
N ALA A 8 38.67 20.46 54.78
CA ALA A 8 39.74 21.02 53.93
C ALA A 8 40.76 20.04 53.35
N ALA A 9 40.98 20.10 52.07
CA ALA A 9 41.74 21.15 51.38
C ALA A 9 41.60 21.06 49.84
N LEU A 10 41.45 22.18 49.32
CA LEU A 10 41.59 22.74 47.99
C LEU A 10 42.87 22.24 47.27
N SER A 11 42.71 21.69 46.03
CA SER A 11 43.79 21.74 45.05
C SER A 11 43.21 21.85 43.65
N LEU A 12 43.37 23.05 43.11
CA LEU A 12 43.07 23.50 41.77
C LEU A 12 44.04 22.79 40.77
N ALA A 13 43.51 21.95 39.92
CA ALA A 13 44.19 21.46 38.71
C ALA A 13 43.30 21.71 37.51
N LEU A 14 43.55 22.83 36.84
CA LEU A 14 42.98 23.25 35.57
C LEU A 14 43.52 22.32 34.50
N ALA A 15 42.80 21.24 34.18
CA ALA A 15 43.03 20.42 33.00
C ALA A 15 42.11 20.91 31.88
N LEU A 16 42.71 21.61 30.93
CA LEU A 16 42.09 21.91 29.64
C LEU A 16 41.75 20.61 28.92
N PHE A 17 40.53 20.12 29.12
CA PHE A 17 39.92 19.17 28.18
C PHE A 17 39.40 19.97 26.98
N LEU A 18 40.19 20.00 25.92
CA LEU A 18 39.65 20.22 24.58
C LEU A 18 38.56 19.19 24.36
N SER A 19 37.33 19.56 24.64
CA SER A 19 36.14 18.83 24.19
C SER A 19 36.11 18.96 22.67
N ALA A 20 36.72 17.98 21.97
CA ALA A 20 36.36 17.71 20.61
C ALA A 20 34.86 17.34 20.63
N ARG A 21 33.99 18.33 20.38
CA ARG A 21 32.61 18.06 20.00
C ARG A 21 32.68 17.12 18.80
N PRO A 22 32.07 15.92 18.87
CA PRO A 22 31.81 15.20 17.63
C PRO A 22 30.96 16.18 16.81
N GLY A 23 31.55 16.69 15.74
CA GLY A 23 30.80 17.40 14.74
C GLY A 23 29.69 16.46 14.30
N SER A 24 28.45 16.73 14.74
CA SER A 24 27.27 16.30 14.06
C SER A 24 27.49 16.78 12.63
N ALA A 25 27.87 15.88 11.75
CA ALA A 25 27.73 16.10 10.34
C ALA A 25 26.22 16.33 10.14
N GLN A 26 25.80 17.58 10.25
CA GLN A 26 24.62 18.05 9.59
C GLN A 26 24.91 17.78 8.11
N THR A 27 24.50 16.61 7.65
CA THR A 27 24.20 16.39 6.25
C THR A 27 23.16 17.47 5.96
N GLY A 28 23.66 18.61 5.48
CA GLY A 28 22.85 19.79 5.26
C GLY A 28 21.65 19.38 4.45
N ASP A 29 20.48 19.79 4.89
CA ASP A 29 19.18 19.53 4.25
C ASP A 29 19.12 20.29 2.92
N ARG A 30 20.09 19.98 2.04
CA ARG A 30 20.20 20.58 0.72
C ARG A 30 19.05 20.03 -0.13
N ALA A 31 18.18 20.95 -0.53
CA ALA A 31 17.10 20.62 -1.45
C ALA A 31 17.62 19.90 -2.70
N LEU A 32 16.91 18.90 -3.17
CA LEU A 32 17.18 18.25 -4.45
C LEU A 32 16.88 19.23 -5.59
N SER A 33 17.72 19.23 -6.62
CA SER A 33 17.44 19.96 -7.85
C SER A 33 16.24 19.36 -8.58
N PRO A 34 15.57 20.11 -9.47
CA PRO A 34 14.48 19.57 -10.28
C PRO A 34 14.88 18.32 -11.08
N GLU A 35 16.11 18.23 -11.56
CA GLU A 35 16.67 17.06 -12.26
C GLU A 35 16.79 15.85 -11.34
N GLN A 36 17.31 16.07 -10.12
CA GLN A 36 17.44 15.02 -9.11
C GLN A 36 16.07 14.50 -8.67
N ILE A 37 15.08 15.37 -8.52
CA ILE A 37 13.69 14.97 -8.21
C ILE A 37 13.13 14.13 -9.35
N ARG A 38 13.26 14.57 -10.61
CA ARG A 38 12.79 13.78 -11.77
C ARG A 38 13.46 12.41 -11.84
N ALA A 39 14.76 12.34 -11.64
CA ALA A 39 15.51 11.07 -11.62
C ALA A 39 15.05 10.14 -10.49
N LEU A 40 14.80 10.68 -9.28
CA LEU A 40 14.29 9.92 -8.16
C LEU A 40 12.88 9.39 -8.45
N VAL A 41 11.98 10.23 -8.96
CA VAL A 41 10.60 9.84 -9.31
C VAL A 41 10.60 8.75 -10.37
N ALA A 42 11.42 8.88 -11.42
CA ALA A 42 11.54 7.87 -12.48
C ALA A 42 12.01 6.51 -11.90
N ARG A 43 12.99 6.53 -10.99
CA ARG A 43 13.46 5.33 -10.29
C ARG A 43 12.37 4.71 -9.42
N VAL A 44 11.61 5.52 -8.68
CA VAL A 44 10.49 5.06 -7.86
C VAL A 44 9.40 4.41 -8.73
N VAL A 45 9.04 5.01 -9.86
CA VAL A 45 8.07 4.43 -10.80
C VAL A 45 8.56 3.09 -11.37
N ALA A 46 9.84 3.00 -11.75
CA ALA A 46 10.42 1.75 -12.25
C ALA A 46 10.42 0.65 -11.17
N ASN A 47 10.71 1.01 -9.91
CA ASN A 47 10.68 0.09 -8.78
C ASN A 47 9.25 -0.33 -8.44
N GLN A 48 8.27 0.59 -8.51
CA GLN A 48 6.87 0.24 -8.27
C GLN A 48 6.37 -0.82 -9.24
N ARG A 49 6.72 -0.75 -10.52
CA ARG A 49 6.38 -1.82 -11.49
C ARG A 49 6.96 -3.18 -11.11
N ARG A 50 8.19 -3.20 -10.58
CA ARG A 50 8.81 -4.45 -10.08
C ARG A 50 8.09 -4.98 -8.84
N ASN A 51 7.71 -4.09 -7.94
CA ASN A 51 6.96 -4.44 -6.73
C ASN A 51 5.56 -4.97 -7.07
N ASP A 52 4.89 -4.37 -8.05
CA ASP A 52 3.56 -4.82 -8.51
C ASP A 52 3.66 -6.22 -9.12
N ALA A 53 4.70 -6.48 -9.92
CA ALA A 53 4.96 -7.82 -10.46
C ALA A 53 5.28 -8.83 -9.35
N ALA A 54 6.10 -8.44 -8.37
CA ALA A 54 6.41 -9.30 -7.22
C ALA A 54 5.16 -9.62 -6.39
N LEU A 55 4.25 -8.67 -6.21
CA LEU A 55 3.01 -8.86 -5.44
C LEU A 55 2.15 -10.02 -5.98
N GLU A 56 2.22 -10.31 -7.28
CA GLU A 56 1.52 -11.44 -7.92
C GLU A 56 2.05 -12.83 -7.51
N GLU A 57 3.15 -12.88 -6.75
CA GLU A 57 3.73 -14.12 -6.21
C GLU A 57 3.60 -14.23 -4.68
N TYR A 58 3.05 -13.21 -4.02
CA TYR A 58 2.94 -13.19 -2.56
C TYR A 58 1.50 -13.31 -2.09
N GLU A 59 1.24 -14.31 -1.25
CA GLU A 59 0.04 -14.29 -0.41
C GLU A 59 0.28 -13.41 0.80
N ARG A 60 -0.81 -12.95 1.43
CA ARG A 60 -0.77 -12.08 2.60
C ARG A 60 -2.03 -12.20 3.44
N VAL A 61 -1.98 -11.70 4.65
CA VAL A 61 -3.16 -11.48 5.50
C VAL A 61 -3.56 -10.02 5.40
N GLU A 62 -4.80 -9.75 5.03
CA GLU A 62 -5.40 -8.41 5.02
C GLU A 62 -6.49 -8.32 6.09
N ARG A 63 -6.37 -7.40 7.03
CA ARG A 63 -7.48 -6.96 7.88
C ARG A 63 -8.14 -5.77 7.24
N ARG A 64 -9.41 -5.88 6.95
CA ARG A 64 -10.22 -4.85 6.32
C ARG A 64 -11.29 -4.36 7.27
N GLN A 65 -11.26 -3.07 7.58
CA GLN A 65 -12.27 -2.36 8.32
C GLN A 65 -13.00 -1.43 7.35
N LEU A 66 -14.29 -1.66 7.16
CA LEU A 66 -15.13 -0.87 6.26
C LEU A 66 -16.26 -0.23 7.06
N ARG A 67 -16.39 1.08 6.93
CA ARG A 67 -17.57 1.82 7.34
C ARG A 67 -18.21 2.45 6.11
N LYS A 68 -19.45 2.06 5.84
CA LYS A 68 -20.20 2.60 4.71
C LYS A 68 -21.53 3.15 5.19
N ARG A 69 -21.82 4.38 4.78
CA ARG A 69 -23.13 5.02 4.97
C ARG A 69 -23.73 5.30 3.60
N GLN A 70 -25.00 4.97 3.41
CA GLN A 70 -25.73 5.24 2.17
C GLN A 70 -27.21 5.31 2.46
N SER A 71 -27.87 6.42 2.10
CA SER A 71 -29.33 6.58 2.20
C SER A 71 -29.89 6.26 3.60
N GLY A 72 -29.19 6.68 4.67
CA GLY A 72 -29.60 6.42 6.05
C GLY A 72 -29.20 5.05 6.61
N ALA A 73 -28.77 4.11 5.78
CA ALA A 73 -28.26 2.83 6.22
C ALA A 73 -26.75 2.93 6.52
N SER A 74 -26.30 2.29 7.61
CA SER A 74 -24.89 2.10 7.98
C SER A 74 -24.53 0.63 7.90
N ARG A 75 -23.34 0.35 7.38
CA ARG A 75 -22.73 -0.98 7.36
C ARG A 75 -21.29 -0.88 7.84
N ASP A 76 -20.99 -1.56 8.93
CA ASP A 76 -19.66 -1.65 9.51
C ASP A 76 -19.18 -3.11 9.43
N GLU A 77 -18.01 -3.30 8.84
CA GLU A 77 -17.37 -4.61 8.70
C GLU A 77 -15.95 -4.57 9.28
N ASP A 78 -15.57 -5.61 9.98
CA ASP A 78 -14.17 -5.90 10.37
C ASP A 78 -13.91 -7.37 10.03
N LYS A 79 -13.20 -7.57 8.93
CA LYS A 79 -12.93 -8.90 8.38
C LYS A 79 -11.44 -9.06 8.13
N THR A 80 -10.93 -10.25 8.40
CA THR A 80 -9.56 -10.62 8.05
C THR A 80 -9.58 -11.67 6.96
N PHE A 81 -8.76 -11.48 5.95
CA PHE A 81 -8.67 -12.35 4.79
C PHE A 81 -7.25 -12.86 4.62
N ARG A 82 -7.10 -14.11 4.21
CA ARG A 82 -5.94 -14.55 3.48
C ARG A 82 -6.15 -14.19 2.01
N VAL A 83 -5.22 -13.49 1.42
CA VAL A 83 -5.29 -13.05 0.02
C VAL A 83 -4.30 -13.84 -0.77
N VAL A 84 -4.79 -14.59 -1.75
CA VAL A 84 -4.00 -15.51 -2.59
C VAL A 84 -3.98 -14.96 -4.01
N PRO A 85 -2.80 -14.71 -4.62
CA PRO A 85 -2.71 -14.37 -6.04
C PRO A 85 -3.09 -15.57 -6.91
N THR A 86 -3.92 -15.32 -7.92
CA THR A 86 -4.45 -16.39 -8.80
C THR A 86 -4.01 -16.27 -10.25
N GLY A 87 -3.13 -15.29 -10.57
CA GLY A 87 -2.74 -14.98 -11.95
C GLY A 87 -3.81 -14.21 -12.75
N ALA A 88 -5.05 -14.19 -12.24
CA ALA A 88 -6.15 -13.39 -12.79
C ALA A 88 -6.60 -12.30 -11.77
N GLY A 89 -5.67 -11.89 -10.89
CA GLY A 89 -5.90 -11.03 -9.76
C GLY A 89 -5.71 -11.78 -8.44
N THR A 90 -6.54 -11.50 -7.44
CA THR A 90 -6.45 -12.12 -6.12
C THR A 90 -7.77 -12.73 -5.68
N ALA A 91 -7.69 -13.89 -5.03
CA ALA A 91 -8.80 -14.48 -4.28
C ALA A 91 -8.67 -14.11 -2.80
N ARG A 92 -9.80 -13.76 -2.17
CA ARG A 92 -9.87 -13.45 -0.73
C ARG A 92 -10.58 -14.59 -0.01
N VAL A 93 -9.87 -15.24 0.89
CA VAL A 93 -10.39 -16.28 1.78
C VAL A 93 -10.58 -15.66 3.16
N GLN A 94 -11.82 -15.51 3.61
CA GLN A 94 -12.09 -14.95 4.95
C GLN A 94 -11.60 -15.92 6.02
N ILE A 95 -10.79 -15.43 6.96
CA ILE A 95 -10.22 -16.20 8.06
C ILE A 95 -10.76 -15.75 9.43
N LYS A 96 -11.18 -14.47 9.54
CA LYS A 96 -11.82 -13.93 10.74
C LYS A 96 -12.93 -12.95 10.40
N GLU A 97 -13.91 -12.85 11.28
CA GLU A 97 -14.90 -11.79 11.30
C GLU A 97 -14.99 -11.21 12.69
N ARG A 98 -14.82 -9.87 12.84
CA ARG A 98 -14.79 -9.18 14.14
C ARG A 98 -13.82 -9.84 15.15
N GLY A 99 -12.65 -10.26 14.66
CA GLY A 99 -11.61 -10.90 15.45
C GLY A 99 -11.81 -12.40 15.69
N GLN A 100 -13.00 -12.97 15.46
CA GLN A 100 -13.30 -14.38 15.66
C GLN A 100 -12.96 -15.20 14.41
N PRO A 101 -12.33 -16.37 14.55
CA PRO A 101 -12.09 -17.27 13.42
C PRO A 101 -13.40 -17.68 12.75
N VAL A 102 -13.38 -17.86 11.44
CA VAL A 102 -14.50 -18.45 10.71
C VAL A 102 -14.54 -19.97 10.91
N ASP A 103 -15.71 -20.57 10.64
CA ASP A 103 -15.89 -22.02 10.66
C ASP A 103 -14.93 -22.73 9.69
N ALA A 104 -14.42 -23.89 10.09
CA ALA A 104 -13.42 -24.65 9.35
C ALA A 104 -13.96 -25.18 8.00
N GLU A 105 -15.24 -25.54 7.94
CA GLU A 105 -15.86 -26.02 6.69
C GLU A 105 -16.09 -24.87 5.72
N PHE A 106 -16.55 -23.72 6.22
CA PHE A 106 -16.64 -22.48 5.45
C PHE A 106 -15.26 -22.07 4.88
N TYR A 107 -14.20 -22.12 5.69
CA TYR A 107 -12.84 -21.86 5.23
C TYR A 107 -12.41 -22.80 4.09
N ARG A 108 -12.62 -24.12 4.29
CA ARG A 108 -12.31 -25.12 3.25
C ARG A 108 -13.10 -24.91 1.96
N GLY A 109 -14.37 -24.52 2.08
CA GLY A 109 -15.21 -24.21 0.92
C GLY A 109 -14.61 -23.07 0.10
N GLN A 110 -14.14 -22.02 0.76
CA GLN A 110 -13.45 -20.91 0.10
C GLN A 110 -12.13 -21.36 -0.57
N LEU A 111 -11.32 -22.21 0.10
CA LEU A 111 -10.09 -22.74 -0.49
C LEU A 111 -10.36 -23.56 -1.76
N ARG A 112 -11.43 -24.35 -1.81
CA ARG A 112 -11.84 -25.07 -3.05
C ARG A 112 -12.15 -24.10 -4.18
N ASN A 113 -12.80 -22.96 -3.88
CA ASN A 113 -13.04 -21.93 -4.88
C ASN A 113 -11.72 -21.31 -5.39
N VAL A 114 -10.75 -21.08 -4.49
CA VAL A 114 -9.40 -20.63 -4.89
C VAL A 114 -8.70 -21.66 -5.78
N GLU A 115 -8.79 -22.95 -5.44
CA GLU A 115 -8.25 -24.02 -6.26
C GLU A 115 -8.85 -23.98 -7.68
N GLN A 116 -10.19 -23.88 -7.78
CA GLN A 116 -10.89 -23.81 -9.07
C GLN A 116 -10.45 -22.57 -9.87
N GLU A 117 -10.30 -21.42 -9.23
CA GLU A 117 -9.80 -20.21 -9.88
C GLU A 117 -8.37 -20.36 -10.42
N LEU A 118 -7.49 -20.99 -9.64
CA LEU A 118 -6.13 -21.28 -10.07
C LEU A 118 -6.10 -22.25 -11.25
N VAL A 119 -6.89 -23.32 -11.20
CA VAL A 119 -7.02 -24.28 -12.32
C VAL A 119 -7.53 -23.59 -13.58
N ALA A 120 -8.59 -22.78 -13.46
CA ALA A 120 -9.14 -22.02 -14.59
C ALA A 120 -8.13 -21.01 -15.17
N SER A 121 -7.33 -20.35 -14.32
CA SER A 121 -6.29 -19.42 -14.78
C SER A 121 -5.16 -20.09 -15.54
N LEU A 122 -4.89 -21.35 -15.23
CA LEU A 122 -3.86 -22.16 -15.89
C LEU A 122 -4.34 -22.81 -17.20
N ASN A 123 -5.66 -22.85 -17.46
CA ASN A 123 -6.23 -23.34 -18.71
C ASN A 123 -6.34 -22.18 -19.73
N PRO A 124 -5.57 -22.17 -20.83
CA PRO A 124 -5.55 -21.05 -21.76
C PRO A 124 -6.92 -20.81 -22.46
N ALA A 125 -7.75 -21.83 -22.61
CA ALA A 125 -9.07 -21.70 -23.22
C ALA A 125 -10.04 -21.00 -22.27
N GLU A 126 -10.11 -21.44 -21.02
CA GLU A 126 -10.95 -20.84 -19.97
C GLU A 126 -10.48 -19.43 -19.62
N ALA A 127 -9.16 -19.22 -19.50
CA ALA A 127 -8.58 -17.91 -19.22
C ALA A 127 -8.97 -16.86 -20.27
N ARG A 128 -8.97 -17.20 -21.55
CA ARG A 128 -9.39 -16.28 -22.64
C ARG A 128 -10.85 -15.89 -22.57
N GLN A 129 -11.72 -16.77 -22.09
CA GLN A 129 -13.17 -16.52 -21.95
C GLN A 129 -13.52 -15.88 -20.60
N SER A 130 -12.59 -15.87 -19.65
CA SER A 130 -12.82 -15.38 -18.30
C SER A 130 -12.93 -13.86 -18.26
N GLN A 131 -14.11 -13.36 -17.89
CA GLN A 131 -14.32 -11.92 -17.62
C GLN A 131 -13.42 -11.40 -16.48
N ARG A 132 -13.06 -12.27 -15.53
CA ARG A 132 -12.13 -11.92 -14.43
C ARG A 132 -10.72 -11.65 -14.96
N VAL A 133 -10.20 -12.51 -15.84
CA VAL A 133 -8.89 -12.33 -16.50
C VAL A 133 -8.90 -11.04 -17.33
N ALA A 134 -9.93 -10.81 -18.13
CA ALA A 134 -10.06 -9.58 -18.91
C ALA A 134 -10.12 -8.33 -18.03
N SER A 135 -10.86 -8.39 -16.91
CA SER A 135 -10.94 -7.27 -15.96
C SER A 135 -9.62 -7.05 -15.20
N ALA A 136 -8.89 -8.10 -14.84
CA ALA A 136 -7.58 -8.01 -14.23
C ALA A 136 -6.57 -7.38 -15.19
N ALA A 137 -6.51 -7.85 -16.44
CA ALA A 137 -5.65 -7.28 -17.47
C ALA A 137 -5.98 -5.81 -17.76
N LYS A 138 -7.26 -5.44 -17.74
CA LYS A 138 -7.68 -4.03 -17.87
C LYS A 138 -7.14 -3.19 -16.70
N ARG A 139 -7.36 -3.62 -15.45
CA ARG A 139 -6.85 -2.91 -14.27
C ARG A 139 -5.33 -2.76 -14.29
N SER A 140 -4.61 -3.80 -14.68
CA SER A 140 -3.15 -3.77 -14.80
C SER A 140 -2.69 -2.74 -15.84
N ARG A 141 -3.34 -2.67 -17.00
CA ARG A 141 -3.05 -1.65 -18.02
C ARG A 141 -3.34 -0.24 -17.50
N GLU A 142 -4.52 -0.02 -16.90
CA GLU A 142 -4.90 1.28 -16.32
C GLU A 142 -3.92 1.73 -15.24
N HIS A 143 -3.44 0.81 -14.40
CA HIS A 143 -2.42 1.07 -13.39
C HIS A 143 -1.07 1.45 -14.03
N ALA A 144 -0.64 0.71 -15.04
CA ALA A 144 0.59 1.02 -15.79
C ALA A 144 0.51 2.39 -16.45
N GLU A 145 -0.62 2.75 -17.09
CA GLU A 145 -0.86 4.08 -17.66
C GLU A 145 -0.76 5.19 -16.60
N MET A 146 -1.30 4.96 -15.40
CA MET A 146 -1.19 5.93 -14.31
C MET A 146 0.27 6.10 -13.86
N LEU A 147 1.01 5.01 -13.68
CA LEU A 147 2.43 5.07 -13.32
C LEU A 147 3.27 5.80 -14.38
N ASP A 148 3.01 5.56 -15.66
CA ASP A 148 3.69 6.24 -16.78
C ASP A 148 3.43 7.74 -16.80
N ALA A 149 2.24 8.14 -16.39
CA ALA A 149 1.84 9.53 -16.39
C ALA A 149 2.39 10.34 -15.21
N VAL A 150 2.76 9.71 -14.09
CA VAL A 150 3.14 10.39 -12.82
C VAL A 150 4.18 11.49 -13.04
N GLY A 151 5.25 11.19 -13.77
CA GLY A 151 6.35 12.14 -14.00
C GLY A 151 5.95 13.44 -14.70
N ASN A 152 4.92 13.37 -15.57
CA ASN A 152 4.43 14.50 -16.37
C ASN A 152 3.14 15.10 -15.80
N ALA A 153 2.38 14.32 -15.03
CA ALA A 153 1.10 14.75 -14.49
C ALA A 153 1.24 15.73 -13.31
N PHE A 154 2.39 15.73 -12.64
CA PHE A 154 2.60 16.51 -11.44
C PHE A 154 3.80 17.45 -11.52
N ARG A 155 3.66 18.59 -10.86
CA ARG A 155 4.77 19.43 -10.41
C ARG A 155 5.17 18.94 -9.02
N PHE A 156 6.48 18.73 -8.85
CA PHE A 156 7.04 18.24 -7.59
C PHE A 156 7.72 19.38 -6.85
N THR A 157 7.33 19.63 -5.62
CA THR A 157 7.95 20.60 -4.71
C THR A 157 8.65 19.87 -3.59
N TRP A 158 9.91 20.19 -3.38
CA TRP A 158 10.69 19.71 -2.24
C TRP A 158 10.14 20.23 -0.92
N LEU A 159 9.89 19.35 0.04
CA LEU A 159 9.45 19.69 1.40
C LEU A 159 10.49 19.38 2.48
N GLY A 160 11.59 18.69 2.14
CA GLY A 160 12.63 18.31 3.11
C GLY A 160 12.95 16.83 3.13
N ARG A 161 13.75 16.44 4.13
CA ARG A 161 14.06 15.06 4.48
C ARG A 161 13.55 14.74 5.88
N GLU A 162 13.13 13.52 6.06
CA GLU A 162 12.63 12.98 7.32
C GLU A 162 13.33 11.65 7.62
N ALA A 163 13.86 11.51 8.83
CA ALA A 163 14.39 10.22 9.29
C ALA A 163 13.25 9.38 9.87
N ARG A 164 13.02 8.21 9.31
CA ARG A 164 11.98 7.27 9.77
C ARG A 164 12.50 5.85 9.71
N ASN A 165 12.44 5.13 10.85
CA ASN A 165 12.86 3.72 10.95
C ASN A 165 14.29 3.46 10.41
N GLY A 166 15.24 4.36 10.70
CA GLY A 166 16.63 4.25 10.25
C GLY A 166 16.86 4.58 8.77
N ARG A 167 15.83 5.05 8.05
CA ARG A 167 15.89 5.46 6.65
C ARG A 167 15.74 6.97 6.51
N THR A 168 16.39 7.54 5.52
CA THR A 168 16.20 8.94 5.14
C THR A 168 15.18 9.01 4.00
N LEU A 169 14.05 9.64 4.28
CA LEU A 169 12.95 9.81 3.35
C LEU A 169 12.94 11.22 2.79
N VAL A 170 12.91 11.33 1.48
CA VAL A 170 12.63 12.58 0.77
C VAL A 170 11.12 12.81 0.78
N LYS A 171 10.69 13.99 1.22
CA LYS A 171 9.31 14.41 1.23
C LYS A 171 9.05 15.36 0.06
N LEU A 172 8.12 15.00 -0.80
CA LEU A 172 7.72 15.79 -1.96
C LEU A 172 6.23 16.12 -1.91
N HIS A 173 5.90 17.36 -2.24
CA HIS A 173 4.53 17.74 -2.54
C HIS A 173 4.29 17.65 -4.05
N LEU A 174 3.13 17.12 -4.43
CA LEU A 174 2.69 16.85 -5.78
C LEU A 174 1.43 17.67 -6.07
N GLU A 175 1.50 18.56 -7.04
CA GLU A 175 0.34 19.28 -7.56
C GLU A 175 0.13 18.98 -9.03
N PRO A 176 -1.12 18.92 -9.53
CA PRO A 176 -1.36 18.74 -10.96
C PRO A 176 -0.63 19.76 -11.81
N SER A 177 0.10 19.27 -12.80
CA SER A 177 0.76 20.17 -13.77
C SER A 177 -0.29 20.83 -14.67
N PRO A 178 -0.32 22.15 -14.82
CA PRO A 178 -1.24 22.83 -15.72
C PRO A 178 -1.01 22.47 -17.20
N ASP A 179 0.19 22.02 -17.53
CA ASP A 179 0.57 21.64 -18.89
C ASP A 179 0.27 20.17 -19.20
N TYR A 180 -0.17 19.39 -18.18
CA TYR A 180 -0.47 17.99 -18.36
C TYR A 180 -1.70 17.79 -19.26
N ARG A 181 -1.54 16.93 -20.27
CA ARG A 181 -2.61 16.53 -21.18
C ARG A 181 -2.85 15.02 -20.99
N PRO A 182 -3.94 14.62 -20.33
CA PRO A 182 -4.24 13.21 -20.10
C PRO A 182 -4.51 12.49 -21.43
N THR A 183 -4.02 11.27 -21.54
CA THR A 183 -4.18 10.43 -22.74
C THR A 183 -5.37 9.49 -22.63
N SER A 184 -5.90 9.30 -21.41
CA SER A 184 -7.05 8.44 -21.16
C SER A 184 -7.92 8.98 -20.03
N ARG A 185 -9.12 8.36 -19.85
CA ARG A 185 -10.01 8.70 -18.74
C ARG A 185 -9.35 8.43 -17.37
N ILE A 186 -8.57 7.35 -17.26
CA ILE A 186 -7.94 7.01 -15.99
C ILE A 186 -6.83 8.01 -15.63
N THR A 187 -6.02 8.41 -16.60
CA THR A 187 -4.96 9.40 -16.39
C THR A 187 -5.51 10.81 -16.14
N SER A 188 -6.76 11.10 -16.59
CA SER A 188 -7.40 12.39 -16.30
C SER A 188 -7.70 12.61 -14.81
N LEU A 189 -7.75 11.54 -14.02
CA LEU A 189 -7.91 11.61 -12.57
C LEU A 189 -6.73 12.29 -11.89
N LEU A 190 -5.51 12.13 -12.43
CA LEU A 190 -4.29 12.75 -11.89
C LEU A 190 -4.39 14.28 -11.88
N GLY A 191 -5.10 14.88 -12.82
CA GLY A 191 -5.34 16.33 -12.85
C GLY A 191 -6.31 16.84 -11.78
N ALA A 192 -6.86 15.95 -10.95
CA ALA A 192 -7.75 16.29 -9.83
C ALA A 192 -7.18 15.88 -8.46
N VAL A 193 -5.95 15.42 -8.40
CA VAL A 193 -5.31 14.91 -7.19
C VAL A 193 -4.14 15.79 -6.82
N ARG A 194 -4.04 16.19 -5.54
CA ARG A 194 -2.79 16.64 -4.93
C ARG A 194 -2.32 15.58 -3.95
N ALA A 195 -1.01 15.50 -3.74
CA ALA A 195 -0.46 14.49 -2.85
C ALA A 195 0.81 14.96 -2.13
N THR A 196 1.14 14.25 -1.05
CA THR A 196 2.47 14.29 -0.43
C THR A 196 3.03 12.88 -0.46
N ALA A 197 4.25 12.72 -0.95
CA ALA A 197 4.94 11.45 -1.04
C ALA A 197 6.22 11.44 -0.20
N TRP A 198 6.47 10.33 0.47
CA TRP A 198 7.71 10.02 1.18
C TRP A 198 8.43 8.92 0.42
N LEU A 199 9.60 9.25 -0.08
CA LEU A 199 10.41 8.38 -0.93
C LEU A 199 11.71 8.02 -0.20
N ASP A 200 12.03 6.74 -0.12
CA ASP A 200 13.36 6.31 0.32
C ASP A 200 14.36 6.70 -0.78
N GLU A 201 15.23 7.67 -0.47
CA GLU A 201 16.18 8.21 -1.45
C GLU A 201 17.21 7.17 -1.88
N ALA A 202 17.68 6.35 -0.96
CA ALA A 202 18.70 5.33 -1.23
C ALA A 202 18.12 4.16 -2.06
N ALA A 203 16.99 3.61 -1.59
CA ALA A 203 16.34 2.48 -2.26
C ALA A 203 15.56 2.88 -3.52
N GLY A 204 15.22 4.16 -3.67
CA GLY A 204 14.34 4.64 -4.75
C GLY A 204 12.94 4.05 -4.66
N GLN A 205 12.37 3.99 -3.46
CA GLN A 205 11.07 3.35 -3.19
C GLN A 205 10.07 4.35 -2.64
N LEU A 206 8.80 4.17 -3.01
CA LEU A 206 7.70 4.85 -2.33
C LEU A 206 7.49 4.18 -0.97
N VAL A 207 7.54 4.96 0.10
CA VAL A 207 7.27 4.48 1.48
C VAL A 207 5.86 4.83 1.90
N ARG A 208 5.42 6.04 1.58
CA ARG A 208 4.09 6.55 1.92
C ARG A 208 3.64 7.57 0.88
N ILE A 209 2.36 7.58 0.60
CA ILE A 209 1.69 8.65 -0.13
C ILE A 209 0.38 9.01 0.55
N GLU A 210 0.14 10.30 0.68
CA GLU A 210 -1.14 10.88 1.10
C GLU A 210 -1.68 11.69 -0.06
N ALA A 211 -2.87 11.36 -0.53
CA ALA A 211 -3.49 11.99 -1.68
C ALA A 211 -4.90 12.48 -1.36
N GLU A 212 -5.33 13.55 -2.01
CA GLU A 212 -6.65 14.15 -1.82
C GLU A 212 -7.19 14.65 -3.16
N LEU A 213 -8.49 14.48 -3.37
CA LEU A 213 -9.20 15.08 -4.51
C LEU A 213 -9.38 16.59 -4.29
N THR A 214 -8.89 17.39 -5.20
CA THR A 214 -8.98 18.86 -5.18
C THR A 214 -10.29 19.39 -5.78
N ARG A 215 -10.98 18.55 -6.56
CA ARG A 215 -12.26 18.86 -7.21
C ARG A 215 -13.13 17.62 -7.34
N ASP A 216 -14.40 17.83 -7.59
CA ASP A 216 -15.35 16.73 -7.85
C ASP A 216 -15.00 15.98 -9.13
N ILE A 217 -15.17 14.64 -9.10
CA ILE A 217 -14.99 13.78 -10.25
C ILE A 217 -16.32 13.15 -10.66
N PRO A 218 -16.90 13.51 -11.82
CA PRO A 218 -18.13 12.92 -12.30
C PRO A 218 -17.89 11.54 -12.93
N PHE A 219 -18.84 10.63 -12.72
CA PHE A 219 -18.90 9.31 -13.35
C PHE A 219 -20.08 9.25 -14.30
N GLY A 220 -19.87 8.65 -15.49
CA GLY A 220 -20.93 8.55 -16.51
C GLY A 220 -21.54 9.90 -16.90
N GLY A 221 -20.67 10.89 -17.18
CA GLY A 221 -21.13 12.24 -17.52
C GLY A 221 -21.80 13.01 -16.37
N GLY A 222 -21.65 12.54 -15.12
CA GLY A 222 -22.29 13.12 -13.94
C GLY A 222 -23.68 12.55 -13.63
N LEU A 223 -24.30 11.82 -14.57
CA LEU A 223 -25.61 11.18 -14.38
C LEU A 223 -25.51 9.95 -13.47
N LEU A 224 -24.46 9.14 -13.63
CA LEU A 224 -24.27 7.91 -12.84
C LEU A 224 -23.74 8.16 -11.43
N GLY A 225 -23.08 9.29 -11.22
CA GLY A 225 -22.53 9.63 -9.91
C GLY A 225 -21.42 10.65 -9.94
N LYS A 226 -20.92 10.96 -8.75
CA LYS A 226 -19.85 11.92 -8.52
C LYS A 226 -19.10 11.54 -7.24
N ALA A 227 -17.77 11.56 -7.28
CA ALA A 227 -16.95 11.64 -6.08
C ALA A 227 -16.70 13.10 -5.74
N TYR A 228 -16.84 13.46 -4.49
CA TYR A 228 -16.68 14.84 -4.06
C TYR A 228 -15.20 15.14 -3.75
N ARG A 229 -14.83 16.42 -3.91
CA ARG A 229 -13.56 16.94 -3.43
C ARG A 229 -13.38 16.61 -1.95
N GLY A 230 -12.12 16.48 -1.49
CA GLY A 230 -11.81 16.08 -0.12
C GLY A 230 -11.79 14.56 0.11
N ALA A 231 -12.17 13.76 -0.89
CA ALA A 231 -11.88 12.34 -0.84
C ALA A 231 -10.36 12.12 -0.72
N SER A 232 -9.94 11.27 0.22
CA SER A 232 -8.53 11.11 0.59
C SER A 232 -8.10 9.66 0.58
N LEU A 233 -6.79 9.47 0.38
CA LEU A 233 -6.13 8.17 0.35
C LEU A 233 -4.79 8.28 1.07
N VAL A 234 -4.49 7.31 1.91
CA VAL A 234 -3.15 7.05 2.45
C VAL A 234 -2.75 5.65 2.06
N MET A 235 -1.57 5.50 1.47
CA MET A 235 -0.95 4.20 1.20
C MET A 235 0.45 4.17 1.81
N GLU A 236 0.79 3.05 2.45
CA GLU A 236 2.13 2.79 2.96
C GLU A 236 2.64 1.47 2.41
N GLN A 237 3.96 1.41 2.20
CA GLN A 237 4.69 0.22 1.78
C GLN A 237 5.88 -0.01 2.71
N ALA A 238 6.29 -1.27 2.82
CA ALA A 238 7.50 -1.65 3.55
C ALA A 238 8.29 -2.70 2.76
N GLU A 239 9.57 -2.79 3.05
CA GLU A 239 10.41 -3.85 2.55
C GLU A 239 10.05 -5.16 3.27
N ILE A 240 9.50 -6.12 2.51
CA ILE A 240 9.03 -7.41 3.02
C ILE A 240 10.09 -8.50 2.85
N ALA A 241 10.88 -8.38 1.80
CA ALA A 241 12.04 -9.19 1.51
C ALA A 241 13.12 -8.29 0.84
N PRO A 242 14.38 -8.68 0.79
CA PRO A 242 15.41 -7.86 0.18
C PRO A 242 15.04 -7.33 -1.20
N GLY A 243 14.88 -6.01 -1.32
CA GLY A 243 14.50 -5.30 -2.54
C GLY A 243 13.02 -5.43 -2.97
N VAL A 244 12.17 -6.11 -2.20
CA VAL A 244 10.73 -6.28 -2.47
C VAL A 244 9.92 -5.42 -1.50
N TRP A 245 9.25 -4.40 -2.04
CA TRP A 245 8.44 -3.46 -1.27
C TRP A 245 6.97 -3.65 -1.59
N LEU A 246 6.18 -4.00 -0.58
CA LEU A 246 4.77 -4.31 -0.76
C LEU A 246 3.88 -3.44 0.15
N PRO A 247 2.61 -3.20 -0.25
CA PRO A 247 1.68 -2.39 0.53
C PRO A 247 1.43 -2.97 1.92
N THR A 248 1.53 -2.16 2.97
CA THR A 248 1.22 -2.56 4.35
C THR A 248 -0.04 -1.89 4.88
N ARG A 249 -0.41 -0.74 4.31
CA ARG A 249 -1.59 0.01 4.70
C ARG A 249 -2.23 0.68 3.49
N PHE A 250 -3.53 0.63 3.44
CA PHE A 250 -4.37 1.36 2.49
C PHE A 250 -5.59 1.89 3.25
N ASP A 251 -5.72 3.21 3.31
CA ASP A 251 -6.73 3.90 4.10
C ASP A 251 -7.36 4.98 3.23
N TYR A 252 -8.66 4.90 2.95
CA TYR A 252 -9.30 5.90 2.15
C TYR A 252 -10.65 6.34 2.69
N ASN A 253 -10.94 7.61 2.48
CA ASN A 253 -12.24 8.21 2.70
C ASN A 253 -12.80 8.68 1.37
N LEU A 254 -13.99 8.25 1.03
CA LEU A 254 -14.67 8.63 -0.19
C LEU A 254 -16.11 9.06 0.12
N THR A 255 -16.42 10.30 -0.20
CA THR A 255 -17.78 10.81 -0.18
C THR A 255 -18.26 11.09 -1.59
N GLY A 256 -19.54 10.91 -1.83
CA GLY A 256 -20.05 11.10 -3.18
C GLY A 256 -21.53 10.87 -3.31
N ARG A 257 -21.97 10.81 -4.58
CA ARG A 257 -23.34 10.48 -4.96
C ARG A 257 -23.34 9.43 -6.05
N LYS A 258 -24.20 8.44 -5.91
CA LYS A 258 -24.50 7.46 -6.96
C LYS A 258 -25.99 7.58 -7.31
N PHE A 259 -26.29 8.00 -8.54
CA PHE A 259 -27.63 8.45 -8.93
C PHE A 259 -28.12 9.56 -8.00
N LEU A 260 -29.22 9.35 -7.29
CA LEU A 260 -29.82 10.28 -6.34
C LEU A 260 -29.36 10.09 -4.89
N PHE A 261 -28.54 9.08 -4.61
CA PHE A 261 -28.18 8.68 -3.25
C PHE A 261 -26.76 9.09 -2.91
N SER A 262 -26.61 9.86 -1.83
CA SER A 262 -25.31 10.16 -1.26
C SER A 262 -24.72 8.92 -0.56
N PHE A 263 -23.42 8.80 -0.60
CA PHE A 263 -22.69 7.77 0.12
C PHE A 263 -21.43 8.34 0.76
N GLU A 264 -21.03 7.70 1.84
CA GLU A 264 -19.76 7.89 2.52
C GLU A 264 -19.13 6.51 2.75
N VAL A 265 -17.88 6.36 2.39
CA VAL A 265 -17.11 5.12 2.59
C VAL A 265 -15.78 5.47 3.23
N HIS A 266 -15.50 4.85 4.36
CA HIS A 266 -14.17 4.79 4.95
C HIS A 266 -13.73 3.33 4.98
N GLU A 267 -12.60 3.04 4.38
CA GLU A 267 -12.00 1.70 4.40
C GLU A 267 -10.53 1.78 4.80
N LEU A 268 -10.20 1.03 5.84
CA LEU A 268 -8.82 0.76 6.26
C LEU A 268 -8.52 -0.71 5.97
N THR A 269 -7.49 -0.95 5.17
CA THR A 269 -6.91 -2.28 4.94
C THR A 269 -5.46 -2.28 5.42
N GLU A 270 -5.14 -3.19 6.32
CA GLU A 270 -3.78 -3.45 6.81
C GLU A 270 -3.34 -4.83 6.30
N ALA A 271 -2.18 -4.86 5.62
CA ALA A 271 -1.62 -6.09 5.05
C ALA A 271 -0.36 -6.51 5.82
N SER A 272 -0.26 -7.79 6.12
CA SER A 272 0.80 -8.39 6.91
C SER A 272 1.03 -9.85 6.52
N HIS A 273 2.01 -10.51 7.17
CA HIS A 273 2.28 -11.94 6.97
C HIS A 273 2.46 -12.32 5.50
N TYR A 274 3.20 -11.49 4.77
CA TYR A 274 3.56 -11.77 3.40
C TYR A 274 4.39 -13.05 3.30
N ARG A 275 3.98 -13.95 2.42
CA ARG A 275 4.69 -15.19 2.12
C ARG A 275 4.73 -15.42 0.61
N ARG A 276 5.91 -15.63 0.05
CA ARG A 276 6.03 -15.99 -1.36
C ARG A 276 5.49 -17.39 -1.57
N ILE A 277 4.53 -17.53 -2.47
CA ILE A 277 3.93 -18.81 -2.88
C ILE A 277 4.17 -19.11 -4.36
N GLY A 278 4.87 -18.19 -5.05
CA GLY A 278 5.23 -18.31 -6.45
C GLY A 278 4.07 -18.05 -7.43
N PRO A 279 4.31 -18.34 -8.72
CA PRO A 279 3.31 -18.19 -9.77
C PRO A 279 2.12 -19.15 -9.57
N PRO A 280 1.01 -18.99 -10.32
CA PRO A 280 -0.24 -19.75 -10.12
C PRO A 280 -0.08 -21.27 -10.03
N ARG A 281 0.89 -21.86 -10.74
CA ARG A 281 1.17 -23.32 -10.64
C ARG A 281 1.68 -23.72 -9.27
N GLU A 282 2.60 -22.95 -8.70
CA GLU A 282 3.15 -23.20 -7.36
C GLU A 282 2.09 -22.91 -6.29
N ALA A 283 1.35 -21.81 -6.43
CA ALA A 283 0.24 -21.46 -5.56
C ALA A 283 -0.81 -22.59 -5.50
N LEU A 284 -1.15 -23.20 -6.65
CA LEU A 284 -2.07 -24.33 -6.72
C LEU A 284 -1.59 -25.53 -5.91
N LEU A 285 -0.29 -25.84 -5.94
CA LEU A 285 0.27 -26.95 -5.15
C LEU A 285 0.20 -26.66 -3.65
N VAL A 286 0.40 -25.41 -3.23
CA VAL A 286 0.25 -24.99 -1.83
C VAL A 286 -1.19 -25.20 -1.37
N ILE A 287 -2.18 -24.72 -2.14
CA ILE A 287 -3.60 -24.84 -1.80
C ILE A 287 -4.06 -26.31 -1.78
N ARG A 288 -3.65 -27.14 -2.74
CA ARG A 288 -3.96 -28.58 -2.78
C ARG A 288 -3.40 -29.34 -1.60
N ARG A 289 -2.17 -29.04 -1.20
CA ARG A 289 -1.54 -29.67 -0.02
C ARG A 289 -2.33 -29.35 1.25
N GLU A 290 -2.79 -28.12 1.38
CA GLU A 290 -3.58 -27.70 2.54
C GLU A 290 -4.96 -28.39 2.57
N LEU A 291 -5.62 -28.49 1.42
CA LEU A 291 -6.89 -29.21 1.30
C LEU A 291 -6.77 -30.72 1.57
N GLY A 292 -5.65 -31.36 1.16
CA GLY A 292 -5.36 -32.78 1.36
C GLY A 292 -4.89 -33.11 2.76
N GLY A 293 -4.02 -32.27 3.35
CA GLY A 293 -3.44 -32.53 4.68
C GLY A 293 -4.42 -32.49 5.85
N THR A 294 -5.57 -31.83 5.67
CA THR A 294 -6.66 -31.82 6.66
C THR A 294 -7.58 -33.04 6.61
N ALA A 295 -7.49 -33.88 5.56
CA ALA A 295 -8.25 -35.12 5.46
C ALA A 295 -7.66 -36.23 6.34
N THR A 296 -6.32 -36.24 6.52
CA THR A 296 -5.62 -37.27 7.27
C THR A 296 -5.80 -37.17 8.79
N SER A 297 -6.04 -35.98 9.33
CA SER A 297 -6.20 -35.77 10.79
C SER A 297 -7.58 -36.18 11.32
N ARG A 298 -8.52 -36.57 10.47
CA ARG A 298 -9.91 -36.97 10.86
C ARG A 298 -10.09 -38.49 10.91
N SER A 299 -9.09 -39.26 10.45
CA SER A 299 -9.14 -40.73 10.41
C SER A 299 -8.66 -41.42 11.70
N ASP A 300 -8.04 -40.67 12.65
CA ASP A 300 -7.45 -41.23 13.87
C ASP A 300 -8.14 -40.74 15.16
N ARG A 301 -9.48 -40.63 15.16
CA ARG A 301 -10.26 -40.48 16.40
C ARG A 301 -11.52 -41.33 16.38
#